data_41f3e6760ad60719b163f7c3274c3cd2
#
_entry.id   41f3e6760ad60719b163f7c3274c3cd2
#
_cell.length_a   1.000
_cell.length_b   1.000
_cell.length_c   1.000
_cell.angle_alpha   90.00
_cell.angle_beta   90.00
_cell.angle_gamma   90.00
#
_symmetry.space_group_name_H-M   'P 1'
#
loop_
_entity.id
_entity.type
_entity.pdbx_description
1 polymer ?
#
loop_
_entity_poly.entity_id
_entity_poly.type
_entity_poly.pdbx_seq_one_letter_code
_entity_poly.pdbx_strand_id
1 'polypeptide(L)'
;ASKRLAIQAAHLLLRLGIIPRVRSVMFPYKEGRAGYQVFVTGNDNLRKFAGQIAERMLPGIKQDRAFALALDQVDAASSKDIVPASVYATIAGARERSGATWTEVASATGTSTRNLTPSSARVHRGGFSRATVAQFADHFDDEELYRVSESDVLWDPVESIEFVGEKRTYDLEVEGTHNFVANDIIVHNSHAVAYSILSYQTAWLKTHFPAEFMAALLSSQIGDTDSVVKYINEAREIGLEVLPPDVNESNYKFTVIADRRLRFGLGAVRNVGRSAIDSILAARAGGSFASLFDLCNRVDLRMCNKRVLEALIHAGALDSLGGHRAQLAAALDTAIREASLAQEDVASGQVSMFGDALGATSKPAHQTTLPNIAAWSESERLKNEKAILGFYTSGHPLEPFRIEAELMATHSVSDLGTWTPEPMVLCCVITSIKRQTSKKSGAEFARLTIEDFSGSSEVLVFPEAWAAINDQVKADVPVELKGGYSRRDEGADNPTFIVESVTKLAEKRASGQFAVSIELTPGARLDPGVMRDVQEVVHAHPGSAPLEIRWQDGEGAPARWRSRTLKLSADGVALKELRSLLGDERVSVILGT
;
A
#
# COMPACT_ATOMS: atom_id res chain seq x y z
N ALA A 1 -46.20 -28.62 -19.63
CA ALA A 1 -45.79 -27.27 -19.99
C ALA A 1 -44.36 -27.24 -20.52
N SER A 2 -43.94 -26.19 -21.19
CA SER A 2 -42.52 -25.94 -21.49
C SER A 2 -41.76 -25.69 -20.18
N LYS A 3 -40.44 -25.93 -20.15
CA LYS A 3 -39.60 -25.66 -18.99
C LYS A 3 -39.76 -24.20 -18.52
N ARG A 4 -39.69 -23.28 -19.47
CA ARG A 4 -39.80 -21.84 -19.18
C ARG A 4 -41.15 -21.47 -18.53
N LEU A 5 -42.27 -22.00 -19.06
CA LEU A 5 -43.60 -21.73 -18.49
C LEU A 5 -43.75 -22.32 -17.09
N ALA A 6 -43.21 -23.52 -16.86
CA ALA A 6 -43.26 -24.16 -15.53
C ALA A 6 -42.44 -23.35 -14.50
N ILE A 7 -41.29 -22.87 -14.88
CA ILE A 7 -40.45 -22.00 -14.02
C ILE A 7 -41.19 -20.68 -13.73
N GLN A 8 -41.75 -20.02 -14.74
CA GLN A 8 -42.50 -18.77 -14.54
C GLN A 8 -43.72 -18.95 -13.61
N ALA A 9 -44.43 -20.07 -13.75
CA ALA A 9 -45.53 -20.39 -12.84
C ALA A 9 -45.05 -20.65 -11.40
N ALA A 10 -43.90 -21.30 -11.25
CA ALA A 10 -43.28 -21.51 -9.94
C ALA A 10 -42.88 -20.18 -9.27
N HIS A 11 -42.25 -19.25 -10.02
CA HIS A 11 -41.93 -17.92 -9.53
C HIS A 11 -43.15 -17.12 -9.06
N LEU A 12 -44.27 -17.21 -9.78
CA LEU A 12 -45.51 -16.54 -9.38
C LEU A 12 -46.10 -17.14 -8.09
N LEU A 13 -45.99 -18.46 -7.91
CA LEU A 13 -46.42 -19.12 -6.69
C LEU A 13 -45.57 -18.74 -5.48
N LEU A 14 -44.24 -18.66 -5.66
CA LEU A 14 -43.33 -18.21 -4.60
C LEU A 14 -43.68 -16.80 -4.10
N ARG A 15 -44.02 -15.89 -5.00
CA ARG A 15 -44.45 -14.52 -4.65
C ARG A 15 -45.77 -14.47 -3.85
N LEU A 16 -46.54 -15.53 -3.89
CA LEU A 16 -47.74 -15.71 -3.08
C LEU A 16 -47.45 -16.52 -1.79
N GLY A 17 -46.18 -16.74 -1.46
CA GLY A 17 -45.76 -17.53 -0.30
C GLY A 17 -46.09 -19.02 -0.43
N ILE A 18 -46.33 -19.53 -1.65
CA ILE A 18 -46.64 -20.92 -1.96
C ILE A 18 -45.40 -21.58 -2.55
N ILE A 19 -44.82 -22.55 -1.86
CA ILE A 19 -43.60 -23.24 -2.26
C ILE A 19 -43.91 -24.33 -3.29
N PRO A 20 -43.60 -24.13 -4.60
CA PRO A 20 -43.88 -25.11 -5.64
C PRO A 20 -42.73 -26.10 -5.81
N ARG A 21 -42.96 -27.16 -6.55
CA ARG A 21 -41.95 -28.06 -7.09
C ARG A 21 -42.12 -28.20 -8.59
N VAL A 22 -41.04 -28.04 -9.32
CA VAL A 22 -41.01 -28.30 -10.76
C VAL A 22 -40.38 -29.67 -11.00
N ARG A 23 -41.09 -30.53 -11.71
CA ARG A 23 -40.60 -31.88 -12.09
C ARG A 23 -40.65 -32.06 -13.60
N SER A 24 -39.60 -32.67 -14.15
CA SER A 24 -39.62 -33.19 -15.51
C SER A 24 -40.45 -34.48 -15.54
N VAL A 25 -41.35 -34.58 -16.52
CA VAL A 25 -42.25 -35.73 -16.70
C VAL A 25 -42.21 -36.15 -18.16
N MET A 26 -42.07 -37.43 -18.43
CA MET A 26 -42.20 -38.01 -19.77
C MET A 26 -43.67 -38.30 -20.07
N PHE A 27 -44.18 -37.72 -21.15
CA PHE A 27 -45.56 -37.94 -21.59
C PHE A 27 -45.61 -39.09 -22.61
N PRO A 28 -46.16 -40.26 -22.25
CA PRO A 28 -46.11 -41.45 -23.12
C PRO A 28 -46.90 -41.28 -24.44
N TYR A 29 -47.90 -40.43 -24.47
CA TYR A 29 -48.76 -40.19 -25.64
C TYR A 29 -48.21 -39.17 -26.65
N LYS A 30 -47.02 -38.61 -26.41
CA LYS A 30 -46.35 -37.66 -27.30
C LYS A 30 -44.95 -38.16 -27.68
N GLU A 31 -44.83 -39.40 -28.10
CA GLU A 31 -43.57 -40.04 -28.50
C GLU A 31 -42.47 -39.91 -27.45
N GLY A 32 -42.85 -39.91 -26.15
CA GLY A 32 -41.88 -39.80 -25.07
C GLY A 32 -41.28 -38.40 -24.89
N ARG A 33 -41.98 -37.31 -25.29
CA ARG A 33 -41.46 -35.95 -25.09
C ARG A 33 -41.44 -35.55 -23.62
N ALA A 34 -40.33 -35.00 -23.19
CA ALA A 34 -40.20 -34.41 -21.87
C ALA A 34 -41.11 -33.17 -21.72
N GLY A 35 -41.82 -33.12 -20.63
CA GLY A 35 -42.61 -31.97 -20.22
C GLY A 35 -42.35 -31.61 -18.77
N TYR A 36 -42.92 -30.52 -18.31
CA TYR A 36 -42.70 -30.03 -16.95
C TYR A 36 -44.03 -29.83 -16.25
N GLN A 37 -44.09 -30.22 -15.00
CA GLN A 37 -45.26 -30.03 -14.12
C GLN A 37 -44.83 -29.25 -12.89
N VAL A 38 -45.70 -28.37 -12.43
CA VAL A 38 -45.55 -27.63 -11.17
C VAL A 38 -46.47 -28.29 -10.14
N PHE A 39 -45.94 -28.70 -9.02
CA PHE A 39 -46.63 -29.32 -7.92
C PHE A 39 -46.64 -28.40 -6.72
N VAL A 40 -47.79 -28.29 -6.06
CA VAL A 40 -47.93 -27.67 -4.75
C VAL A 40 -48.23 -28.81 -3.74
N THR A 41 -47.40 -28.89 -2.71
CA THR A 41 -47.54 -29.96 -1.69
C THR A 41 -47.33 -29.36 -0.30
N GLY A 42 -47.90 -30.00 0.72
CA GLY A 42 -47.88 -29.52 2.10
C GLY A 42 -49.13 -28.71 2.45
N ASN A 43 -49.64 -28.92 3.65
CA ASN A 43 -50.95 -28.38 4.07
C ASN A 43 -50.98 -26.86 4.02
N ASP A 44 -49.93 -26.19 4.47
CA ASP A 44 -49.85 -24.74 4.46
C ASP A 44 -49.88 -24.18 3.03
N ASN A 45 -49.07 -24.75 2.13
CA ASN A 45 -49.07 -24.35 0.73
C ASN A 45 -50.41 -24.60 0.03
N LEU A 46 -51.09 -25.69 0.35
CA LEU A 46 -52.42 -26.01 -0.21
C LEU A 46 -53.50 -25.07 0.31
N ARG A 47 -53.46 -24.69 1.60
CA ARG A 47 -54.37 -23.68 2.17
C ARG A 47 -54.13 -22.30 1.52
N LYS A 48 -52.87 -21.88 1.39
CA LYS A 48 -52.52 -20.64 0.68
C LYS A 48 -52.97 -20.68 -0.78
N PHE A 49 -52.79 -21.80 -1.48
CA PHE A 49 -53.26 -22.00 -2.84
C PHE A 49 -54.77 -21.89 -2.96
N ALA A 50 -55.51 -22.54 -2.05
CA ALA A 50 -56.95 -22.48 -2.03
C ALA A 50 -57.48 -21.05 -1.80
N GLY A 51 -56.96 -20.32 -0.79
CA GLY A 51 -57.42 -18.98 -0.46
C GLY A 51 -57.00 -17.92 -1.47
N GLN A 52 -55.79 -18.03 -2.05
CA GLN A 52 -55.25 -16.98 -2.93
C GLN A 52 -55.50 -17.24 -4.42
N ILE A 53 -55.55 -18.48 -4.84
CA ILE A 53 -55.67 -18.86 -6.26
C ILE A 53 -56.99 -19.53 -6.59
N ALA A 54 -57.40 -20.59 -5.83
CA ALA A 54 -58.59 -21.32 -6.17
C ALA A 54 -59.86 -20.46 -6.08
N GLU A 55 -59.94 -19.51 -5.15
CA GLU A 55 -61.04 -18.56 -5.05
C GLU A 55 -61.21 -17.69 -6.31
N ARG A 56 -60.13 -17.48 -7.06
CA ARG A 56 -60.11 -16.69 -8.29
C ARG A 56 -60.22 -17.53 -9.58
N MET A 57 -60.32 -18.86 -9.41
CA MET A 57 -60.52 -19.75 -10.55
C MET A 57 -61.99 -19.68 -11.01
N LEU A 58 -62.23 -20.03 -12.29
CA LEU A 58 -63.58 -20.20 -12.79
C LEU A 58 -64.29 -21.35 -12.02
N PRO A 59 -65.52 -21.12 -11.58
CA PRO A 59 -66.32 -22.16 -10.90
C PRO A 59 -66.36 -23.46 -11.67
N GLY A 60 -66.21 -24.60 -10.97
CA GLY A 60 -66.28 -25.91 -11.55
C GLY A 60 -65.35 -26.93 -10.91
N ILE A 61 -65.34 -28.16 -11.43
CA ILE A 61 -64.67 -29.35 -10.89
C ILE A 61 -63.19 -29.07 -10.44
N LYS A 62 -62.45 -28.16 -11.14
CA LYS A 62 -61.05 -27.86 -10.77
C LYS A 62 -60.97 -26.99 -9.52
N GLN A 63 -61.89 -26.05 -9.35
CA GLN A 63 -61.97 -25.20 -8.17
C GLN A 63 -62.42 -26.03 -6.96
N ASP A 64 -63.47 -26.83 -7.13
CA ASP A 64 -63.99 -27.72 -6.07
C ASP A 64 -62.92 -28.70 -5.59
N ARG A 65 -62.14 -29.28 -6.51
CA ARG A 65 -61.02 -30.16 -6.17
C ARG A 65 -59.90 -29.43 -5.41
N ALA A 66 -59.59 -28.19 -5.78
CA ALA A 66 -58.57 -27.42 -5.08
C ALA A 66 -58.99 -27.13 -3.63
N PHE A 67 -60.28 -26.81 -3.40
CA PHE A 67 -60.81 -26.63 -2.05
C PHE A 67 -60.87 -27.95 -1.27
N ALA A 68 -61.34 -29.05 -1.87
CA ALA A 68 -61.37 -30.35 -1.24
C ALA A 68 -59.99 -30.82 -0.78
N LEU A 69 -58.95 -30.64 -1.61
CA LEU A 69 -57.57 -30.98 -1.26
C LEU A 69 -57.01 -30.12 -0.12
N ALA A 70 -57.49 -28.91 0.07
CA ALA A 70 -57.04 -28.02 1.15
C ALA A 70 -57.74 -28.38 2.50
N LEU A 71 -58.94 -28.98 2.44
CA LEU A 71 -59.74 -29.34 3.63
C LEU A 71 -59.42 -30.74 4.16
N ASP A 72 -58.92 -31.66 3.31
CA ASP A 72 -58.82 -33.09 3.59
C ASP A 72 -57.50 -33.54 4.22
N GLN A 73 -56.67 -32.59 4.64
CA GLN A 73 -55.31 -32.93 5.08
C GLN A 73 -55.10 -32.80 6.59
N VAL A 74 -54.64 -33.90 7.18
CA VAL A 74 -54.16 -33.99 8.55
C VAL A 74 -52.82 -33.24 8.68
N ASP A 75 -52.61 -32.60 9.82
CA ASP A 75 -51.39 -31.81 10.13
C ASP A 75 -50.09 -32.62 9.99
N ALA A 76 -49.57 -32.73 8.79
CA ALA A 76 -48.22 -33.18 8.55
C ALA A 76 -47.30 -31.95 8.36
N ALA A 77 -46.41 -31.74 9.31
CA ALA A 77 -45.43 -30.65 9.23
C ALA A 77 -44.68 -30.71 7.89
N SER A 78 -44.61 -29.59 7.19
CA SER A 78 -43.83 -29.50 5.96
C SER A 78 -42.36 -29.70 6.30
N SER A 79 -41.78 -30.81 5.86
CA SER A 79 -40.35 -31.14 6.09
C SER A 79 -39.36 -30.32 5.24
N LYS A 80 -39.82 -29.23 4.62
CA LYS A 80 -39.05 -28.54 3.56
C LYS A 80 -38.74 -27.06 3.80
N ASP A 81 -39.45 -26.44 4.71
CA ASP A 81 -39.14 -25.10 5.17
C ASP A 81 -38.14 -25.21 6.32
N ILE A 82 -36.87 -25.36 5.95
CA ILE A 82 -35.76 -25.62 6.87
C ILE A 82 -34.87 -24.39 6.92
N VAL A 83 -34.70 -23.85 8.11
CA VAL A 83 -33.70 -22.84 8.40
C VAL A 83 -32.32 -23.51 8.43
N PRO A 84 -31.30 -22.98 7.75
CA PRO A 84 -29.99 -23.60 7.68
C PRO A 84 -29.35 -23.86 9.04
N ALA A 85 -28.39 -24.78 9.04
CA ALA A 85 -27.65 -25.17 10.25
C ALA A 85 -26.93 -24.01 10.95
N SER A 86 -26.64 -22.91 10.23
CA SER A 86 -26.03 -21.72 10.79
C SER A 86 -26.82 -21.06 11.93
N VAL A 87 -28.15 -21.24 11.97
CA VAL A 87 -29.01 -20.76 13.07
C VAL A 87 -28.65 -21.39 14.42
N TYR A 88 -27.96 -22.53 14.41
CA TYR A 88 -27.50 -23.17 15.65
C TYR A 88 -26.60 -22.26 16.49
N ALA A 89 -25.78 -21.41 15.86
CA ALA A 89 -24.93 -20.47 16.59
C ALA A 89 -25.79 -19.47 17.42
N THR A 90 -26.87 -18.95 16.84
CA THR A 90 -27.82 -18.07 17.54
C THR A 90 -28.53 -18.81 18.67
N ILE A 91 -28.98 -20.06 18.43
CA ILE A 91 -29.62 -20.92 19.45
C ILE A 91 -28.65 -21.21 20.62
N ALA A 92 -27.37 -21.53 20.30
CA ALA A 92 -26.37 -21.80 21.31
C ALA A 92 -26.02 -20.52 22.12
N GLY A 93 -25.92 -19.37 21.46
CA GLY A 93 -25.74 -18.08 22.11
C GLY A 93 -26.90 -17.68 23.03
N ALA A 94 -28.15 -17.91 22.60
CA ALA A 94 -29.33 -17.68 23.42
C ALA A 94 -29.36 -18.61 24.66
N ARG A 95 -29.01 -19.88 24.49
CA ARG A 95 -28.86 -20.82 25.60
C ARG A 95 -27.79 -20.37 26.59
N GLU A 96 -26.63 -19.91 26.11
CA GLU A 96 -25.54 -19.40 26.99
C GLU A 96 -25.98 -18.18 27.79
N ARG A 97 -26.70 -17.26 27.16
CA ARG A 97 -27.24 -16.08 27.85
C ARG A 97 -28.25 -16.43 28.92
N SER A 98 -29.09 -17.47 28.68
CA SER A 98 -30.08 -17.91 29.64
C SER A 98 -29.52 -18.79 30.78
N GLY A 99 -28.30 -19.31 30.62
CA GLY A 99 -27.72 -20.28 31.56
C GLY A 99 -28.35 -21.65 31.54
N ALA A 100 -29.25 -21.94 30.62
CA ALA A 100 -29.98 -23.21 30.53
C ALA A 100 -29.09 -24.37 30.03
N THR A 101 -29.37 -25.56 30.47
CA THR A 101 -28.74 -26.80 29.95
C THR A 101 -29.48 -27.28 28.69
N TRP A 102 -28.77 -28.01 27.81
CA TRP A 102 -29.39 -28.60 26.62
C TRP A 102 -30.54 -29.57 26.96
N THR A 103 -30.53 -30.17 28.13
CA THR A 103 -31.63 -31.06 28.60
C THR A 103 -32.88 -30.26 28.92
N GLU A 104 -32.77 -29.13 29.58
CA GLU A 104 -33.87 -28.21 29.86
C GLU A 104 -34.47 -27.63 28.58
N VAL A 105 -33.61 -27.16 27.68
CA VAL A 105 -34.04 -26.64 26.37
C VAL A 105 -34.76 -27.71 25.55
N ALA A 106 -34.22 -28.91 25.50
CA ALA A 106 -34.84 -30.04 24.79
C ALA A 106 -36.23 -30.40 25.36
N SER A 107 -36.35 -30.40 26.69
CA SER A 107 -37.64 -30.66 27.37
C SER A 107 -38.69 -29.58 27.09
N ALA A 108 -38.28 -28.31 27.14
CA ALA A 108 -39.15 -27.16 26.92
C ALA A 108 -39.61 -27.04 25.46
N THR A 109 -38.74 -27.33 24.49
CA THR A 109 -39.00 -27.19 23.06
C THR A 109 -39.44 -28.48 22.36
N GLY A 110 -39.56 -29.59 23.09
CA GLY A 110 -39.89 -30.89 22.50
C GLY A 110 -38.82 -31.43 21.54
N THR A 111 -37.63 -30.83 21.53
CA THR A 111 -36.55 -31.22 20.64
C THR A 111 -35.64 -32.25 21.31
N SER A 112 -35.19 -33.28 20.60
CA SER A 112 -34.26 -34.25 21.17
C SER A 112 -32.87 -33.62 21.43
N THR A 113 -32.30 -33.86 22.65
CA THR A 113 -30.94 -33.43 23.00
C THR A 113 -29.90 -33.90 21.99
N ARG A 114 -30.12 -35.09 21.36
CA ARG A 114 -29.26 -35.61 20.29
C ARG A 114 -29.18 -34.67 19.08
N ASN A 115 -30.22 -33.88 18.82
CA ASN A 115 -30.23 -32.90 17.71
C ASN A 115 -29.58 -31.56 18.06
N LEU A 116 -29.26 -31.33 19.32
CA LEU A 116 -28.70 -30.09 19.85
C LEU A 116 -27.21 -30.22 20.20
N THR A 117 -26.62 -31.41 20.06
CA THR A 117 -25.18 -31.60 20.30
C THR A 117 -24.36 -31.11 19.12
N PRO A 118 -23.18 -30.54 19.36
CA PRO A 118 -22.28 -30.05 18.29
C PRO A 118 -21.93 -31.09 17.22
N SER A 119 -21.98 -32.40 17.57
CA SER A 119 -21.70 -33.51 16.65
C SER A 119 -22.94 -33.95 15.84
N SER A 120 -24.10 -33.35 16.05
CA SER A 120 -25.34 -33.71 15.37
C SER A 120 -25.29 -33.40 13.87
N ALA A 121 -25.79 -34.34 13.06
CA ALA A 121 -25.92 -34.11 11.62
C ALA A 121 -26.88 -32.94 11.28
N ARG A 122 -27.83 -32.60 12.14
CA ARG A 122 -28.74 -31.45 12.00
C ARG A 122 -27.98 -30.13 12.22
N VAL A 123 -27.07 -30.08 13.20
CA VAL A 123 -26.24 -28.92 13.47
C VAL A 123 -25.28 -28.65 12.31
N HIS A 124 -24.81 -29.70 11.63
CA HIS A 124 -23.77 -29.52 10.58
C HIS A 124 -24.31 -29.54 9.16
N ARG A 125 -25.44 -30.22 8.89
CA ARG A 125 -25.90 -30.46 7.52
C ARG A 125 -27.40 -30.30 7.29
N GLY A 126 -28.24 -30.42 8.32
CA GLY A 126 -29.69 -30.54 8.15
C GLY A 126 -30.48 -29.27 8.44
N GLY A 127 -30.03 -28.44 9.36
CA GLY A 127 -30.81 -27.31 9.86
C GLY A 127 -32.03 -27.71 10.69
N PHE A 128 -32.86 -26.72 11.00
CA PHE A 128 -34.07 -26.88 11.85
C PHE A 128 -35.30 -26.43 11.08
N SER A 129 -36.45 -27.11 11.32
CA SER A 129 -37.72 -26.63 10.77
C SER A 129 -38.03 -25.24 11.37
N ARG A 130 -38.69 -24.39 10.59
CA ARG A 130 -39.12 -23.06 11.03
C ARG A 130 -39.94 -23.14 12.34
N ALA A 131 -40.84 -24.11 12.44
CA ALA A 131 -41.61 -24.36 13.67
C ALA A 131 -40.71 -24.68 14.88
N THR A 132 -39.61 -25.42 14.66
CA THR A 132 -38.64 -25.71 15.74
C THR A 132 -37.84 -24.45 16.13
N VAL A 133 -37.50 -23.61 15.18
CA VAL A 133 -36.82 -22.32 15.47
C VAL A 133 -37.76 -21.39 16.24
N ALA A 134 -39.05 -21.36 15.90
CA ALA A 134 -40.05 -20.60 16.65
C ALA A 134 -40.16 -21.09 18.12
N GLN A 135 -40.13 -22.41 18.36
CA GLN A 135 -40.10 -22.93 19.73
C GLN A 135 -38.86 -22.49 20.53
N PHE A 136 -37.71 -22.37 19.87
CA PHE A 136 -36.52 -21.80 20.51
C PHE A 136 -36.68 -20.30 20.75
N ALA A 137 -37.25 -19.55 19.80
CA ALA A 137 -37.54 -18.13 19.94
C ALA A 137 -38.44 -17.87 21.15
N ASP A 138 -39.55 -18.63 21.27
CA ASP A 138 -40.49 -18.55 22.40
C ASP A 138 -39.80 -18.89 23.74
N HIS A 139 -38.96 -19.95 23.75
CA HIS A 139 -38.29 -20.40 24.97
C HIS A 139 -37.27 -19.43 25.49
N PHE A 140 -36.51 -18.77 24.60
CA PHE A 140 -35.44 -17.84 24.97
C PHE A 140 -35.87 -16.36 24.96
N ASP A 141 -37.09 -16.08 24.46
CA ASP A 141 -37.55 -14.70 24.18
C ASP A 141 -36.51 -13.93 23.34
N ASP A 142 -36.01 -14.55 22.25
CA ASP A 142 -34.90 -14.07 21.44
C ASP A 142 -35.43 -13.48 20.13
N GLU A 143 -35.24 -12.16 19.96
CA GLU A 143 -35.75 -11.39 18.84
C GLU A 143 -35.13 -11.83 17.48
N GLU A 144 -33.89 -12.29 17.47
CA GLU A 144 -33.23 -12.76 16.24
C GLU A 144 -33.82 -14.09 15.78
N LEU A 145 -34.10 -15.00 16.71
CA LEU A 145 -34.79 -16.28 16.43
C LEU A 145 -36.24 -16.04 16.00
N TYR A 146 -36.97 -15.09 16.59
CA TYR A 146 -38.31 -14.70 16.12
C TYR A 146 -38.25 -14.20 14.68
N ARG A 147 -37.35 -13.26 14.39
CA ARG A 147 -37.19 -12.72 13.03
C ARG A 147 -36.90 -13.79 11.99
N VAL A 148 -36.05 -14.77 12.31
CA VAL A 148 -35.76 -15.90 11.41
C VAL A 148 -36.95 -16.84 11.25
N SER A 149 -37.66 -17.15 12.34
CA SER A 149 -38.78 -18.07 12.31
C SER A 149 -40.01 -17.51 11.61
N GLU A 150 -40.26 -16.21 11.68
CA GLU A 150 -41.40 -15.53 11.07
C GLU A 150 -41.10 -14.96 9.67
N SER A 151 -39.86 -15.04 9.21
CA SER A 151 -39.46 -14.46 7.94
C SER A 151 -40.12 -15.15 6.74
N ASP A 152 -40.43 -14.41 5.68
CA ASP A 152 -40.93 -14.93 4.40
C ASP A 152 -39.81 -15.51 3.51
N VAL A 153 -38.59 -15.62 4.01
CA VAL A 153 -37.41 -16.09 3.25
C VAL A 153 -37.40 -17.61 3.21
N LEU A 154 -37.42 -18.20 2.02
CA LEU A 154 -37.18 -19.63 1.81
C LEU A 154 -35.67 -19.87 1.63
N TRP A 155 -35.13 -20.82 2.38
CA TRP A 155 -33.74 -21.24 2.27
C TRP A 155 -33.63 -22.42 1.29
N ASP A 156 -32.91 -22.22 0.18
CA ASP A 156 -32.72 -23.27 -0.84
C ASP A 156 -31.23 -23.57 -0.98
N PRO A 157 -30.80 -24.84 -0.99
CA PRO A 157 -29.39 -25.18 -1.13
C PRO A 157 -28.90 -24.95 -2.55
N VAL A 158 -27.64 -24.47 -2.68
CA VAL A 158 -26.96 -24.43 -3.97
C VAL A 158 -26.58 -25.84 -4.40
N GLU A 159 -27.15 -26.32 -5.49
CA GLU A 159 -26.89 -27.68 -6.02
C GLU A 159 -25.59 -27.76 -6.83
N SER A 160 -25.32 -26.76 -7.66
CA SER A 160 -24.08 -26.68 -8.48
C SER A 160 -23.65 -25.25 -8.72
N ILE A 161 -22.36 -25.07 -8.89
CA ILE A 161 -21.74 -23.82 -9.34
C ILE A 161 -20.97 -24.13 -10.60
N GLU A 162 -21.34 -23.51 -11.71
CA GLU A 162 -20.72 -23.69 -13.01
C GLU A 162 -20.14 -22.37 -13.51
N PHE A 163 -18.90 -22.37 -13.94
CA PHE A 163 -18.28 -21.21 -14.57
C PHE A 163 -18.84 -21.03 -15.98
N VAL A 164 -19.49 -19.90 -16.22
CA VAL A 164 -20.12 -19.57 -17.52
C VAL A 164 -19.37 -18.51 -18.32
N GLY A 165 -18.10 -18.24 -17.97
CA GLY A 165 -17.26 -17.20 -18.55
C GLY A 165 -17.55 -15.81 -17.96
N GLU A 166 -16.77 -14.83 -18.41
CA GLU A 166 -16.96 -13.44 -18.02
C GLU A 166 -18.17 -12.86 -18.74
N LYS A 167 -19.06 -12.22 -18.00
CA LYS A 167 -20.25 -11.54 -18.51
C LYS A 167 -20.42 -10.20 -17.83
N ARG A 168 -20.93 -9.23 -18.56
CA ARG A 168 -21.33 -7.97 -17.97
C ARG A 168 -22.44 -8.19 -16.96
N THR A 169 -22.21 -7.75 -15.72
CA THR A 169 -23.20 -7.78 -14.64
C THR A 169 -23.68 -6.37 -14.34
N TYR A 170 -24.88 -6.27 -13.79
CA TYR A 170 -25.51 -5.04 -13.35
C TYR A 170 -25.88 -5.18 -11.89
N ASP A 171 -25.63 -4.14 -11.12
CA ASP A 171 -26.06 -4.03 -9.74
C ASP A 171 -27.16 -2.97 -9.62
N LEU A 172 -28.12 -3.19 -8.72
CA LEU A 172 -29.21 -2.26 -8.47
C LEU A 172 -29.07 -1.70 -7.07
N GLU A 173 -29.03 -0.38 -6.96
CA GLU A 173 -29.07 0.27 -5.66
C GLU A 173 -30.52 0.50 -5.24
N VAL A 174 -30.86 0.00 -4.05
CA VAL A 174 -32.16 0.22 -3.42
C VAL A 174 -31.92 1.04 -2.16
N GLU A 175 -32.43 2.26 -2.16
CA GLU A 175 -32.26 3.18 -1.04
C GLU A 175 -32.82 2.57 0.26
N GLY A 176 -32.02 2.61 1.32
CA GLY A 176 -32.39 2.18 2.67
C GLY A 176 -32.14 0.70 2.97
N THR A 177 -32.50 -0.23 2.09
CA THR A 177 -32.36 -1.69 2.35
C THR A 177 -31.13 -2.32 1.73
N HIS A 178 -30.62 -1.72 0.64
CA HIS A 178 -29.50 -2.23 -0.16
C HIS A 178 -29.69 -3.67 -0.65
N ASN A 179 -30.93 -4.16 -0.68
CA ASN A 179 -31.31 -5.50 -1.14
C ASN A 179 -32.30 -5.40 -2.28
N PHE A 180 -32.24 -6.33 -3.20
CA PHE A 180 -33.26 -6.49 -4.24
C PHE A 180 -33.47 -7.97 -4.55
N VAL A 181 -34.59 -8.28 -5.20
CA VAL A 181 -34.92 -9.64 -5.59
C VAL A 181 -34.65 -9.84 -7.09
N ALA A 182 -33.74 -10.74 -7.41
CA ALA A 182 -33.45 -11.14 -8.79
C ALA A 182 -33.75 -12.64 -8.96
N ASN A 183 -34.68 -12.98 -9.87
CA ASN A 183 -35.10 -14.36 -10.12
C ASN A 183 -35.52 -15.11 -8.82
N ASP A 184 -36.26 -14.45 -7.95
CA ASP A 184 -36.70 -14.91 -6.62
C ASP A 184 -35.58 -15.17 -5.61
N ILE A 185 -34.35 -14.74 -5.92
CA ILE A 185 -33.23 -14.77 -5.00
C ILE A 185 -33.05 -13.38 -4.40
N ILE A 186 -33.00 -13.28 -3.09
CA ILE A 186 -32.65 -12.05 -2.38
C ILE A 186 -31.15 -11.82 -2.59
N VAL A 187 -30.82 -10.76 -3.30
CA VAL A 187 -29.46 -10.34 -3.56
C VAL A 187 -29.20 -9.09 -2.72
N HIS A 188 -28.20 -9.17 -1.87
CA HIS A 188 -27.71 -7.98 -1.20
C HIS A 188 -26.90 -7.17 -2.21
N ASN A 189 -27.14 -5.85 -2.29
CA ASN A 189 -26.32 -4.96 -3.07
C ASN A 189 -24.88 -5.15 -2.62
N SER A 190 -24.02 -5.49 -3.56
CA SER A 190 -22.60 -5.59 -3.31
C SER A 190 -22.13 -4.21 -2.83
N HIS A 191 -21.22 -4.17 -1.87
CA HIS A 191 -20.56 -2.93 -1.41
C HIS A 191 -19.88 -2.19 -2.58
N ALA A 192 -19.91 -2.76 -3.78
CA ALA A 192 -19.31 -2.22 -4.99
C ALA A 192 -19.79 -0.79 -5.30
N VAL A 193 -21.06 -0.46 -5.10
CA VAL A 193 -21.55 0.92 -5.34
C VAL A 193 -20.99 1.87 -4.29
N ALA A 194 -21.03 1.52 -3.01
CA ALA A 194 -20.46 2.34 -1.95
C ALA A 194 -18.95 2.52 -2.13
N TYR A 195 -18.24 1.42 -2.45
CA TYR A 195 -16.81 1.48 -2.77
C TYR A 195 -16.52 2.23 -4.06
N SER A 196 -17.39 2.15 -5.06
CA SER A 196 -17.25 2.92 -6.31
C SER A 196 -17.41 4.43 -6.08
N ILE A 197 -18.36 4.83 -5.23
CA ILE A 197 -18.51 6.23 -4.82
C ILE A 197 -17.27 6.69 -4.06
N LEU A 198 -16.79 5.89 -3.10
CA LEU A 198 -15.57 6.20 -2.34
C LEU A 198 -14.35 6.28 -3.27
N SER A 199 -14.22 5.34 -4.22
CA SER A 199 -13.14 5.35 -5.21
C SER A 199 -13.21 6.59 -6.11
N TYR A 200 -14.41 6.98 -6.54
CA TYR A 200 -14.61 8.21 -7.28
C TYR A 200 -14.25 9.44 -6.45
N GLN A 201 -14.70 9.52 -5.20
CA GLN A 201 -14.38 10.64 -4.31
C GLN A 201 -12.88 10.74 -4.04
N THR A 202 -12.19 9.63 -3.80
CA THR A 202 -10.74 9.60 -3.60
C THR A 202 -9.98 10.00 -4.87
N ALA A 203 -10.41 9.53 -6.04
CA ALA A 203 -9.84 9.92 -7.32
C ALA A 203 -10.06 11.42 -7.60
N TRP A 204 -11.26 11.94 -7.31
CA TRP A 204 -11.58 13.35 -7.45
C TRP A 204 -10.73 14.23 -6.52
N LEU A 205 -10.62 13.84 -5.24
CA LEU A 205 -9.75 14.54 -4.27
C LEU A 205 -8.29 14.51 -4.71
N LYS A 206 -7.79 13.37 -5.16
CA LYS A 206 -6.42 13.23 -5.66
C LYS A 206 -6.15 14.14 -6.87
N THR A 207 -7.15 14.32 -7.74
CA THR A 207 -7.02 15.15 -8.95
C THR A 207 -7.08 16.65 -8.62
N HIS A 208 -8.00 17.07 -7.74
CA HIS A 208 -8.27 18.49 -7.48
C HIS A 208 -7.52 19.04 -6.27
N PHE A 209 -7.18 18.18 -5.30
CA PHE A 209 -6.49 18.51 -4.05
C PHE A 209 -5.37 17.49 -3.77
N PRO A 210 -4.40 17.35 -4.69
CA PRO A 210 -3.39 16.30 -4.60
C PRO A 210 -2.53 16.39 -3.34
N ALA A 211 -2.19 17.60 -2.88
CA ALA A 211 -1.38 17.80 -1.69
C ALA A 211 -2.13 17.34 -0.43
N GLU A 212 -3.37 17.77 -0.25
CA GLU A 212 -4.22 17.41 0.90
C GLU A 212 -4.52 15.91 0.90
N PHE A 213 -4.83 15.35 -0.26
CA PHE A 213 -5.08 13.91 -0.41
C PHE A 213 -3.85 13.10 -0.03
N MET A 214 -2.67 13.44 -0.57
CA MET A 214 -1.43 12.72 -0.28
C MET A 214 -0.98 12.93 1.18
N ALA A 215 -1.17 14.10 1.77
CA ALA A 215 -0.89 14.32 3.19
C ALA A 215 -1.78 13.45 4.09
N ALA A 216 -3.06 13.32 3.76
CA ALA A 216 -3.99 12.46 4.49
C ALA A 216 -3.64 10.97 4.32
N LEU A 217 -3.34 10.54 3.08
CA LEU A 217 -2.95 9.17 2.74
C LEU A 217 -1.67 8.78 3.48
N LEU A 218 -0.60 9.56 3.38
CA LEU A 218 0.66 9.35 4.07
C LEU A 218 0.46 9.30 5.59
N SER A 219 -0.39 10.19 6.13
CA SER A 219 -0.70 10.23 7.56
C SER A 219 -1.46 8.99 8.04
N SER A 220 -2.26 8.36 7.19
CA SER A 220 -2.96 7.11 7.51
C SER A 220 -2.03 5.90 7.57
N GLN A 221 -0.86 5.99 6.94
CA GLN A 221 0.16 4.93 6.87
C GLN A 221 1.30 5.12 7.87
N ILE A 222 1.21 6.10 8.78
CA ILE A 222 2.20 6.27 9.86
C ILE A 222 2.28 4.96 10.66
N GLY A 223 3.50 4.36 10.70
CA GLY A 223 3.77 3.05 11.31
C GLY A 223 4.08 1.95 10.29
N ASP A 224 3.69 2.10 9.04
CA ASP A 224 4.09 1.24 7.92
C ASP A 224 5.05 1.99 6.99
N THR A 225 6.34 1.80 7.22
CA THR A 225 7.39 2.52 6.48
C THR A 225 7.36 2.22 4.98
N ASP A 226 7.07 0.98 4.59
CA ASP A 226 7.09 0.57 3.18
C ASP A 226 5.95 1.25 2.41
N SER A 227 4.78 1.34 3.01
CA SER A 227 3.64 2.11 2.46
C SER A 227 3.94 3.60 2.39
N VAL A 228 4.57 4.18 3.43
CA VAL A 228 4.97 5.60 3.43
C VAL A 228 5.94 5.88 2.28
N VAL A 229 6.96 5.03 2.08
CA VAL A 229 7.93 5.16 0.98
C VAL A 229 7.23 5.11 -0.38
N LYS A 230 6.35 4.12 -0.58
CA LYS A 230 5.57 3.98 -1.81
C LYS A 230 4.79 5.26 -2.14
N TYR A 231 4.04 5.78 -1.17
CA TYR A 231 3.21 6.96 -1.41
C TYR A 231 3.99 8.28 -1.49
N ILE A 232 5.20 8.34 -0.93
CA ILE A 232 6.10 9.48 -1.15
C ILE A 232 6.60 9.50 -2.60
N ASN A 233 6.96 8.35 -3.16
CA ASN A 233 7.35 8.26 -4.55
C ASN A 233 6.18 8.64 -5.47
N GLU A 234 4.99 8.14 -5.22
CA GLU A 234 3.77 8.53 -5.93
C GLU A 234 3.49 10.04 -5.83
N ALA A 235 3.69 10.65 -4.64
CA ALA A 235 3.56 12.10 -4.46
C ALA A 235 4.54 12.87 -5.34
N ARG A 236 5.79 12.41 -5.43
CA ARG A 236 6.82 13.02 -6.30
C ARG A 236 6.48 12.89 -7.78
N GLU A 237 6.00 11.73 -8.22
CA GLU A 237 5.57 11.48 -9.61
C GLU A 237 4.45 12.41 -10.06
N ILE A 238 3.49 12.73 -9.18
CA ILE A 238 2.44 13.72 -9.48
C ILE A 238 2.88 15.17 -9.27
N GLY A 239 4.19 15.39 -9.04
CA GLY A 239 4.82 16.71 -8.94
C GLY A 239 4.63 17.41 -7.59
N LEU A 240 4.44 16.68 -6.50
CA LEU A 240 4.46 17.22 -5.14
C LEU A 240 5.89 17.18 -4.58
N GLU A 241 6.28 18.27 -3.93
CA GLU A 241 7.52 18.35 -3.18
C GLU A 241 7.29 17.88 -1.75
N VAL A 242 7.97 16.82 -1.32
CA VAL A 242 7.93 16.34 0.07
C VAL A 242 9.18 16.79 0.79
N LEU A 243 9.04 17.78 1.66
CA LEU A 243 10.11 18.34 2.46
C LEU A 243 10.46 17.43 3.64
N PRO A 244 11.75 17.38 4.04
CA PRO A 244 12.20 16.57 5.17
C PRO A 244 11.49 16.97 6.48
N PRO A 245 11.53 16.11 7.52
CA PRO A 245 11.03 16.48 8.84
C PRO A 245 11.83 17.65 9.43
N ASP A 246 11.17 18.48 10.24
CA ASP A 246 11.77 19.60 10.94
C ASP A 246 11.10 19.80 12.30
N VAL A 247 11.85 19.90 13.39
CA VAL A 247 11.29 20.05 14.74
C VAL A 247 10.55 21.35 14.93
N ASN A 248 10.89 22.39 14.17
CA ASN A 248 10.25 23.69 14.21
C ASN A 248 8.99 23.81 13.36
N GLU A 249 8.83 22.91 12.35
CA GLU A 249 7.72 23.02 11.40
C GLU A 249 6.80 21.78 11.38
N SER A 250 7.37 20.57 11.52
CA SER A 250 6.63 19.35 11.40
C SER A 250 5.64 19.14 12.56
N ASN A 251 4.50 18.56 12.23
CA ASN A 251 3.54 18.02 13.19
C ASN A 251 3.68 16.50 13.28
N TYR A 252 2.81 15.85 14.05
CA TYR A 252 2.77 14.39 14.09
C TYR A 252 2.45 13.80 12.72
N LYS A 253 1.45 14.38 12.03
CA LYS A 253 1.00 13.98 10.69
C LYS A 253 1.76 14.76 9.61
N PHE A 254 1.71 14.23 8.39
CA PHE A 254 2.10 15.00 7.21
C PHE A 254 1.17 16.20 7.05
N THR A 255 1.72 17.37 6.69
CA THR A 255 0.96 18.60 6.57
C THR A 255 1.27 19.31 5.26
N VAL A 256 0.24 19.92 4.66
CA VAL A 256 0.40 20.83 3.52
C VAL A 256 0.89 22.17 4.04
N ILE A 257 1.99 22.68 3.50
CA ILE A 257 2.58 23.96 3.91
C ILE A 257 2.46 25.04 2.83
N ALA A 258 2.30 24.61 1.58
CA ALA A 258 2.07 25.47 0.43
C ALA A 258 1.45 24.66 -0.70
N ASP A 259 1.02 25.32 -1.78
CA ASP A 259 0.60 24.64 -2.98
C ASP A 259 1.68 23.66 -3.44
N ARG A 260 1.29 22.40 -3.64
CA ARG A 260 2.14 21.27 -4.06
C ARG A 260 3.33 20.96 -3.13
N ARG A 261 3.34 21.43 -1.88
CA ARG A 261 4.42 21.19 -0.92
C ARG A 261 3.91 20.57 0.38
N LEU A 262 4.49 19.44 0.73
CA LEU A 262 4.18 18.68 1.94
C LEU A 262 5.37 18.74 2.90
N ARG A 263 5.08 18.85 4.20
CA ARG A 263 6.07 18.65 5.26
C ARG A 263 5.93 17.24 5.84
N PHE A 264 7.04 16.53 5.97
CA PHE A 264 7.12 15.19 6.57
C PHE A 264 6.66 15.21 8.03
N GLY A 265 5.81 14.26 8.41
CA GLY A 265 5.29 14.12 9.77
C GLY A 265 6.29 13.44 10.71
N LEU A 266 6.52 13.99 11.90
CA LEU A 266 7.42 13.38 12.90
C LEU A 266 6.98 11.98 13.33
N GLY A 267 5.68 11.66 13.22
CA GLY A 267 5.14 10.33 13.51
C GLY A 267 5.64 9.22 12.60
N ALA A 268 6.12 9.56 11.40
CA ALA A 268 6.69 8.61 10.45
C ALA A 268 8.22 8.42 10.63
N VAL A 269 8.86 9.14 11.55
CA VAL A 269 10.27 8.97 11.88
C VAL A 269 10.42 7.76 12.82
N ARG A 270 11.17 6.75 12.41
CA ARG A 270 11.41 5.55 13.24
C ARG A 270 12.04 5.94 14.59
N ASN A 271 11.69 5.22 15.64
CA ASN A 271 12.14 5.41 17.01
C ASN A 271 11.64 6.70 17.68
N VAL A 272 10.76 7.48 17.05
CA VAL A 272 10.17 8.68 17.62
C VAL A 272 8.72 8.40 18.01
N GLY A 273 8.48 8.16 19.31
CA GLY A 273 7.17 7.83 19.84
C GLY A 273 6.25 9.04 19.95
N ARG A 274 4.93 8.79 20.04
CA ARG A 274 3.90 9.81 20.15
C ARG A 274 4.15 10.79 21.31
N SER A 275 4.49 10.27 22.49
CA SER A 275 4.75 11.09 23.69
C SER A 275 5.93 12.03 23.54
N ALA A 276 6.99 11.60 22.82
CA ALA A 276 8.12 12.48 22.51
C ALA A 276 7.71 13.61 21.56
N ILE A 277 6.92 13.29 20.54
CA ILE A 277 6.41 14.30 19.60
C ILE A 277 5.51 15.30 20.33
N ASP A 278 4.61 14.83 21.16
CA ASP A 278 3.73 15.71 21.93
C ASP A 278 4.53 16.63 22.87
N SER A 279 5.64 16.16 23.47
CA SER A 279 6.57 16.98 24.24
C SER A 279 7.25 18.07 23.39
N ILE A 280 7.72 17.70 22.17
CA ILE A 280 8.33 18.65 21.24
C ILE A 280 7.31 19.71 20.82
N LEU A 281 6.09 19.31 20.46
CA LEU A 281 5.04 20.24 20.03
C LEU A 281 4.62 21.19 21.17
N ALA A 282 4.50 20.68 22.39
CA ALA A 282 4.18 21.49 23.57
C ALA A 282 5.30 22.52 23.86
N ALA A 283 6.57 22.09 23.81
CA ALA A 283 7.69 22.99 24.01
C ALA A 283 7.78 24.05 22.91
N ARG A 284 7.52 23.66 21.65
CA ARG A 284 7.52 24.57 20.48
C ARG A 284 6.43 25.66 20.57
N ALA A 285 5.33 25.40 21.27
CA ALA A 285 4.28 26.40 21.46
C ALA A 285 4.78 27.68 22.15
N GLY A 286 5.87 27.60 22.92
CA GLY A 286 6.58 28.74 23.51
C GLY A 286 7.56 29.45 22.58
N GLY A 287 7.62 29.07 21.30
CA GLY A 287 8.54 29.61 20.27
C GLY A 287 9.41 28.53 19.64
N SER A 288 9.94 28.82 18.46
CA SER A 288 10.84 27.92 17.73
C SER A 288 12.10 27.61 18.55
N PHE A 289 12.66 26.43 18.34
CA PHE A 289 13.95 26.05 18.94
C PHE A 289 15.10 26.74 18.19
N ALA A 290 16.00 27.37 18.95
CA ALA A 290 17.14 28.10 18.40
C ALA A 290 18.39 27.20 18.22
N SER A 291 18.52 26.13 19.00
CA SER A 291 19.66 25.22 18.97
C SER A 291 19.32 23.85 19.55
N LEU A 292 20.22 22.86 19.40
CA LEU A 292 20.12 21.55 20.06
C LEU A 292 19.99 21.69 21.58
N PHE A 293 20.75 22.58 22.18
CA PHE A 293 20.73 22.83 23.64
C PHE A 293 19.40 23.43 24.10
N ASP A 294 18.84 24.39 23.32
CA ASP A 294 17.52 24.95 23.58
C ASP A 294 16.43 23.89 23.48
N LEU A 295 16.48 23.03 22.48
CA LEU A 295 15.57 21.89 22.35
C LEU A 295 15.64 21.00 23.59
N CYS A 296 16.86 20.53 23.97
CA CYS A 296 17.04 19.63 25.12
C CYS A 296 16.56 20.26 26.42
N ASN A 297 16.76 21.57 26.63
CA ASN A 297 16.32 22.27 27.83
C ASN A 297 14.81 22.37 27.96
N ARG A 298 14.08 22.42 26.83
CA ARG A 298 12.64 22.70 26.80
C ARG A 298 11.76 21.44 26.70
N VAL A 299 12.29 20.33 26.21
CA VAL A 299 11.54 19.07 26.07
C VAL A 299 11.67 18.22 27.34
N ASP A 300 10.70 17.31 27.57
CA ASP A 300 10.83 16.29 28.62
C ASP A 300 11.82 15.20 28.15
N LEU A 301 13.00 15.16 28.74
CA LEU A 301 14.09 14.21 28.39
C LEU A 301 13.77 12.76 28.71
N ARG A 302 12.75 12.49 29.55
CA ARG A 302 12.26 11.12 29.79
C ARG A 302 11.54 10.58 28.57
N MET A 303 10.83 11.43 27.82
CA MET A 303 10.12 11.10 26.59
C MET A 303 11.04 11.27 25.37
N CYS A 304 11.78 12.40 25.32
CA CYS A 304 12.77 12.70 24.30
C CYS A 304 14.16 12.21 24.70
N ASN A 305 14.30 10.89 24.92
CA ASN A 305 15.56 10.29 25.31
C ASN A 305 16.61 10.36 24.17
N LYS A 306 17.86 9.97 24.48
CA LYS A 306 18.98 9.99 23.52
C LYS A 306 18.63 9.32 22.20
N ARG A 307 17.98 8.15 22.21
CA ARG A 307 17.61 7.41 21.00
C ARG A 307 16.62 8.17 20.11
N VAL A 308 15.69 8.89 20.72
CA VAL A 308 14.72 9.75 20.00
C VAL A 308 15.46 10.92 19.34
N LEU A 309 16.33 11.61 20.08
CA LEU A 309 17.09 12.76 19.57
C LEU A 309 18.09 12.34 18.49
N GLU A 310 18.79 11.20 18.64
CA GLU A 310 19.62 10.62 17.59
C GLU A 310 18.82 10.33 16.32
N ALA A 311 17.62 9.74 16.46
CA ALA A 311 16.76 9.47 15.31
C ALA A 311 16.33 10.75 14.59
N LEU A 312 16.02 11.82 15.33
CA LEU A 312 15.69 13.14 14.76
C LEU A 312 16.90 13.79 14.04
N ILE A 313 18.12 13.66 14.59
CA ILE A 313 19.34 14.12 13.94
C ILE A 313 19.58 13.36 12.63
N HIS A 314 19.51 12.04 12.67
CA HIS A 314 19.71 11.19 11.49
C HIS A 314 18.66 11.44 10.42
N ALA A 315 17.41 11.71 10.81
CA ALA A 315 16.32 12.07 9.90
C ALA A 315 16.47 13.49 9.30
N GLY A 316 17.39 14.31 9.81
CA GLY A 316 17.55 15.71 9.41
C GLY A 316 16.54 16.66 10.05
N ALA A 317 15.76 16.20 11.01
CA ALA A 317 14.72 17.02 11.67
C ALA A 317 15.30 18.18 12.50
N LEU A 318 16.61 18.19 12.79
CA LEU A 318 17.30 19.23 13.52
C LEU A 318 18.20 20.12 12.63
N ASP A 319 18.15 19.96 11.31
CA ASP A 319 19.03 20.71 10.39
C ASP A 319 18.78 22.23 10.47
N SER A 320 17.57 22.66 10.85
CA SER A 320 17.23 24.08 11.06
C SER A 320 17.84 24.69 12.32
N LEU A 321 18.43 23.88 13.24
CA LEU A 321 18.99 24.36 14.50
C LEU A 321 20.45 24.82 14.39
N GLY A 322 21.02 24.80 13.18
CA GLY A 322 22.40 25.18 12.90
C GLY A 322 23.41 24.06 13.12
N GLY A 323 24.56 24.17 12.45
CA GLY A 323 25.56 23.12 12.38
C GLY A 323 25.19 22.00 11.42
N HIS A 324 26.07 21.02 11.26
CA HIS A 324 25.77 19.82 10.47
C HIS A 324 25.49 18.62 11.38
N ARG A 325 24.79 17.60 10.86
CA ARG A 325 24.29 16.44 11.63
C ARG A 325 25.36 15.74 12.46
N ALA A 326 26.61 15.64 11.96
CA ALA A 326 27.73 15.06 12.72
C ALA A 326 28.06 15.87 13.99
N GLN A 327 28.04 17.21 13.91
CA GLN A 327 28.24 18.08 15.05
C GLN A 327 27.12 17.94 16.08
N LEU A 328 25.87 17.92 15.62
CA LEU A 328 24.70 17.72 16.49
C LEU A 328 24.77 16.38 17.21
N ALA A 329 25.12 15.30 16.49
CA ALA A 329 25.28 13.96 17.07
C ALA A 329 26.40 13.91 18.13
N ALA A 330 27.53 14.55 17.84
CA ALA A 330 28.66 14.60 18.78
C ALA A 330 28.39 15.48 20.02
N ALA A 331 27.56 16.52 19.88
CA ALA A 331 27.16 17.40 20.99
C ALA A 331 26.05 16.82 21.85
N LEU A 332 25.34 15.79 21.38
CA LEU A 332 24.08 15.32 21.97
C LEU A 332 24.22 14.89 23.43
N ASP A 333 25.25 14.10 23.79
CA ASP A 333 25.47 13.64 25.15
C ASP A 333 25.71 14.80 26.12
N THR A 334 26.41 15.83 25.66
CA THR A 334 26.65 17.05 26.43
C THR A 334 25.37 17.85 26.60
N ALA A 335 24.60 18.02 25.53
CA ALA A 335 23.32 18.74 25.56
C ALA A 335 22.31 18.08 26.51
N ILE A 336 22.19 16.76 26.46
CA ILE A 336 21.29 16.00 27.38
C ILE A 336 21.74 16.15 28.83
N ARG A 337 23.03 16.01 29.10
CA ARG A 337 23.56 16.13 30.48
C ARG A 337 23.34 17.53 31.07
N GLU A 338 23.65 18.58 30.30
CA GLU A 338 23.46 19.96 30.75
C GLU A 338 21.97 20.27 30.97
N ALA A 339 21.11 19.84 30.05
CA ALA A 339 19.67 20.02 30.17
C ALA A 339 19.09 19.25 31.35
N SER A 340 19.55 18.02 31.64
CA SER A 340 19.11 17.24 32.79
C SER A 340 19.46 17.96 34.11
N LEU A 341 20.68 18.47 34.24
CA LEU A 341 21.10 19.23 35.42
C LEU A 341 20.24 20.52 35.59
N ALA A 342 20.01 21.24 34.49
CA ALA A 342 19.17 22.44 34.53
C ALA A 342 17.70 22.15 34.92
N GLN A 343 17.14 21.04 34.43
CA GLN A 343 15.79 20.61 34.77
C GLN A 343 15.69 20.13 36.24
N GLU A 344 16.71 19.45 36.76
CA GLU A 344 16.79 19.05 38.17
C GLU A 344 16.91 20.24 39.10
N ASP A 345 17.72 21.25 38.77
CA ASP A 345 17.84 22.50 39.54
C ASP A 345 16.51 23.25 39.64
N VAL A 346 15.77 23.35 38.53
CA VAL A 346 14.44 23.96 38.50
C VAL A 346 13.44 23.15 39.34
N ALA A 347 13.46 21.80 39.21
CA ALA A 347 12.54 20.93 39.96
C ALA A 347 12.81 20.90 41.46
N SER A 348 14.08 21.07 41.89
CA SER A 348 14.47 21.10 43.32
C SER A 348 14.22 22.49 43.96
N GLY A 349 13.82 23.50 43.20
CA GLY A 349 13.59 24.87 43.71
C GLY A 349 14.88 25.58 44.13
N GLN A 350 16.05 25.08 43.77
CA GLN A 350 17.33 25.76 43.99
C GLN A 350 17.49 26.95 43.05
N VAL A 351 17.05 28.11 43.56
CA VAL A 351 17.40 29.39 42.93
C VAL A 351 18.87 29.66 43.23
N SER A 352 19.67 29.84 42.19
CA SER A 352 21.09 30.20 42.35
C SER A 352 21.19 31.46 43.20
N MET A 353 21.85 31.34 44.35
CA MET A 353 22.02 32.42 45.36
C MET A 353 22.71 33.68 44.78
N PHE A 354 23.21 33.60 43.54
CA PHE A 354 23.85 34.73 42.83
C PHE A 354 23.03 35.27 41.64
N GLY A 355 21.84 34.70 41.37
CA GLY A 355 21.00 35.07 40.21
C GLY A 355 20.23 36.39 40.38
N ASP A 356 19.83 36.74 41.60
CA ASP A 356 19.02 37.94 41.89
C ASP A 356 19.85 39.24 42.12
N ALA A 357 21.15 39.13 42.37
CA ALA A 357 22.02 40.29 42.67
C ALA A 357 22.52 41.06 41.46
N LEU A 358 22.33 40.58 40.26
CA LEU A 358 22.78 41.16 39.00
C LEU A 358 21.65 41.44 38.00
N GLY A 359 20.51 41.93 38.49
CA GLY A 359 19.41 42.42 37.65
C GLY A 359 19.03 41.44 36.53
N ALA A 360 17.81 40.98 36.52
CA ALA A 360 17.20 40.02 35.58
C ALA A 360 17.51 40.32 34.09
N THR A 361 18.72 39.99 33.68
CA THR A 361 19.04 39.69 32.29
C THR A 361 19.43 38.23 32.31
N SER A 362 18.59 37.39 31.69
CA SER A 362 18.82 36.01 31.39
C SER A 362 20.32 35.68 31.40
N LYS A 363 20.74 34.70 32.27
CA LYS A 363 22.05 34.05 32.06
C LYS A 363 22.21 33.87 30.56
N PRO A 364 23.29 34.33 29.91
CA PRO A 364 23.56 33.92 28.57
C PRO A 364 23.48 32.38 28.63
N ALA A 365 22.55 31.81 27.94
CA ALA A 365 22.54 30.35 27.70
C ALA A 365 23.99 30.06 27.36
N HIS A 366 24.63 29.18 28.13
CA HIS A 366 25.96 28.71 27.74
C HIS A 366 25.80 28.33 26.27
N GLN A 367 26.31 29.22 25.38
CA GLN A 367 26.45 28.90 23.97
C GLN A 367 27.52 27.83 23.93
N THR A 368 27.12 26.62 24.27
CA THR A 368 27.99 25.48 24.09
C THR A 368 28.16 25.37 22.59
N THR A 369 29.34 25.78 22.15
CA THR A 369 29.70 25.78 20.73
C THR A 369 29.73 24.33 20.27
N LEU A 370 29.08 24.08 19.11
CA LEU A 370 29.13 22.76 18.49
C LEU A 370 30.60 22.37 18.25
N PRO A 371 30.99 21.10 18.43
CA PRO A 371 32.35 20.64 18.24
C PRO A 371 32.81 20.87 16.81
N ASN A 372 34.05 21.29 16.63
CA ASN A 372 34.65 21.48 15.30
C ASN A 372 35.12 20.12 14.76
N ILE A 373 34.23 19.39 14.10
CA ILE A 373 34.51 18.10 13.48
C ILE A 373 34.09 18.13 12.02
N ALA A 374 34.61 17.20 11.22
CA ALA A 374 34.21 17.07 9.81
C ALA A 374 32.74 16.62 9.68
N ALA A 375 32.04 17.11 8.67
CA ALA A 375 30.71 16.60 8.32
C ALA A 375 30.80 15.14 7.90
N TRP A 376 29.70 14.39 8.11
CA TRP A 376 29.60 13.06 7.54
C TRP A 376 29.76 13.11 6.02
N SER A 377 30.35 12.08 5.46
CA SER A 377 30.32 11.90 4.00
C SER A 377 28.85 11.81 3.53
N GLU A 378 28.60 12.19 2.29
CA GLU A 378 27.26 12.10 1.72
C GLU A 378 26.67 10.68 1.83
N SER A 379 27.49 9.67 1.55
CA SER A 379 27.08 8.25 1.69
C SER A 379 26.69 7.90 3.12
N GLU A 380 27.45 8.35 4.12
CA GLU A 380 27.14 8.11 5.55
C GLU A 380 25.86 8.84 5.97
N ARG A 381 25.70 10.10 5.56
CA ARG A 381 24.51 10.91 5.82
C ARG A 381 23.26 10.25 5.24
N LEU A 382 23.29 9.84 3.98
CA LEU A 382 22.17 9.17 3.30
C LEU A 382 21.86 7.81 3.91
N LYS A 383 22.90 7.04 4.31
CA LYS A 383 22.72 5.76 4.99
C LYS A 383 22.01 5.92 6.34
N ASN A 384 22.40 6.89 7.15
CA ASN A 384 21.79 7.20 8.44
C ASN A 384 20.32 7.66 8.26
N GLU A 385 20.07 8.50 7.26
CA GLU A 385 18.74 8.98 6.91
C GLU A 385 17.82 7.83 6.50
N LYS A 386 18.27 6.97 5.60
CA LYS A 386 17.51 5.79 5.15
C LYS A 386 17.22 4.81 6.28
N ALA A 387 18.15 4.60 7.20
CA ALA A 387 17.95 3.73 8.35
C ALA A 387 16.76 4.16 9.22
N ILE A 388 16.51 5.47 9.29
CA ILE A 388 15.47 6.07 10.14
C ILE A 388 14.17 6.35 9.36
N LEU A 389 14.25 6.87 8.15
CA LEU A 389 13.08 7.24 7.34
C LEU A 389 12.61 6.11 6.41
N GLY A 390 13.50 5.17 6.07
CA GLY A 390 13.23 4.09 5.11
C GLY A 390 13.56 4.45 3.67
N PHE A 391 13.82 5.73 3.37
CA PHE A 391 14.15 6.27 2.04
C PHE A 391 15.04 7.48 2.17
N TYR A 392 15.48 8.02 1.04
CA TYR A 392 16.34 9.19 0.99
C TYR A 392 15.51 10.48 0.80
N THR A 393 15.68 11.48 1.68
CA THR A 393 15.03 12.79 1.58
C THR A 393 15.98 13.88 1.06
N SER A 394 17.24 13.82 1.46
CA SER A 394 18.21 14.88 1.20
C SER A 394 19.10 14.64 -0.03
N GLY A 395 18.85 13.56 -0.78
CA GLY A 395 19.60 13.17 -1.98
C GLY A 395 19.39 11.70 -2.29
N HIS A 396 19.99 11.20 -3.36
CA HIS A 396 19.98 9.78 -3.71
C HIS A 396 21.43 9.31 -3.94
N PRO A 397 21.85 8.12 -3.48
CA PRO A 397 23.23 7.64 -3.69
C PRO A 397 23.63 7.54 -5.16
N LEU A 398 22.66 7.41 -6.06
CA LEU A 398 22.87 7.40 -7.50
C LEU A 398 23.03 8.82 -8.09
N GLU A 399 22.70 9.88 -7.34
CA GLU A 399 22.73 11.26 -7.84
C GLU A 399 24.08 11.69 -8.43
N PRO A 400 25.21 11.37 -7.79
CA PRO A 400 26.53 11.67 -8.38
C PRO A 400 26.80 10.93 -9.70
N PHE A 401 25.99 9.90 -10.03
CA PHE A 401 26.08 9.06 -11.23
C PHE A 401 24.86 9.20 -12.14
N ARG A 402 24.08 10.28 -11.99
CA ARG A 402 22.85 10.49 -12.77
C ARG A 402 23.11 10.44 -14.27
N ILE A 403 24.20 11.07 -14.70
CA ILE A 403 24.56 11.16 -16.11
C ILE A 403 24.92 9.78 -16.67
N GLU A 404 25.72 9.02 -15.94
CA GLU A 404 26.05 7.66 -16.32
C GLU A 404 24.80 6.78 -16.36
N ALA A 405 23.90 6.94 -15.38
CA ALA A 405 22.64 6.22 -15.35
C ALA A 405 21.78 6.54 -16.58
N GLU A 406 21.62 7.80 -16.93
CA GLU A 406 20.86 8.24 -18.10
C GLU A 406 21.47 7.77 -19.44
N LEU A 407 22.81 7.65 -19.53
CA LEU A 407 23.50 7.24 -20.75
C LEU A 407 23.61 5.73 -20.92
N MET A 408 23.64 4.97 -19.84
CA MET A 408 23.94 3.52 -19.87
C MET A 408 22.73 2.65 -19.61
N ALA A 409 21.78 3.11 -18.79
CA ALA A 409 20.59 2.33 -18.52
C ALA A 409 19.70 2.25 -19.76
N THR A 410 19.28 1.03 -20.08
CA THR A 410 18.29 0.80 -21.13
C THR A 410 16.87 0.85 -20.58
N HIS A 411 16.71 0.60 -19.28
CA HIS A 411 15.44 0.55 -18.56
C HIS A 411 15.62 1.09 -17.14
N SER A 412 14.54 1.52 -16.54
CA SER A 412 14.45 1.91 -15.13
C SER A 412 13.99 0.73 -14.25
N VAL A 413 14.14 0.86 -12.93
CA VAL A 413 13.66 -0.17 -11.99
C VAL A 413 12.13 -0.28 -12.01
N SER A 414 11.41 0.79 -12.33
CA SER A 414 9.95 0.78 -12.49
C SER A 414 9.47 -0.02 -13.72
N ASP A 415 10.33 -0.24 -14.72
CA ASP A 415 10.00 -1.05 -15.90
C ASP A 415 10.08 -2.55 -15.62
N LEU A 416 10.63 -2.94 -14.46
CA LEU A 416 10.66 -4.34 -14.02
C LEU A 416 9.24 -4.83 -13.70
N GLY A 417 8.98 -6.10 -14.05
CA GLY A 417 7.64 -6.70 -13.91
C GLY A 417 6.94 -6.92 -15.24
N THR A 418 7.48 -6.37 -16.32
CA THR A 418 7.02 -6.67 -17.69
C THR A 418 8.08 -7.50 -18.41
N TRP A 419 7.72 -8.66 -18.90
CA TRP A 419 8.66 -9.53 -19.60
C TRP A 419 9.09 -8.91 -20.94
N THR A 420 10.40 -8.93 -21.20
CA THR A 420 10.99 -8.55 -22.49
C THR A 420 12.02 -9.61 -22.92
N PRO A 421 12.16 -9.88 -24.24
CA PRO A 421 13.17 -10.83 -24.73
C PRO A 421 14.59 -10.26 -24.76
N GLU A 422 14.72 -8.95 -24.63
CA GLU A 422 15.99 -8.24 -24.78
C GLU A 422 16.73 -8.14 -23.43
N PRO A 423 18.07 -8.22 -23.43
CA PRO A 423 18.85 -7.98 -22.23
C PRO A 423 18.70 -6.53 -21.78
N MET A 424 18.54 -6.33 -20.48
CA MET A 424 18.36 -5.03 -19.85
C MET A 424 19.61 -4.61 -19.11
N VAL A 425 19.89 -3.31 -19.15
CA VAL A 425 20.92 -2.64 -18.35
C VAL A 425 20.25 -1.68 -17.40
N LEU A 426 20.45 -1.88 -16.11
CA LEU A 426 19.92 -1.03 -15.04
C LEU A 426 21.07 -0.33 -14.33
N CYS A 427 20.94 0.96 -14.04
CA CYS A 427 21.82 1.68 -13.15
C CYS A 427 21.08 1.97 -11.85
N CYS A 428 21.53 1.35 -10.75
CA CYS A 428 20.81 1.36 -9.50
C CYS A 428 21.74 1.25 -8.28
N VAL A 429 21.15 1.30 -7.10
CA VAL A 429 21.82 1.04 -5.83
C VAL A 429 21.29 -0.26 -5.26
N ILE A 430 22.18 -1.14 -4.79
CA ILE A 430 21.78 -2.36 -4.08
C ILE A 430 21.50 -1.97 -2.63
N THR A 431 20.25 -2.09 -2.20
CA THR A 431 19.82 -1.68 -0.85
C THR A 431 19.77 -2.82 0.16
N SER A 432 19.59 -4.06 -0.32
CA SER A 432 19.55 -5.25 0.54
C SER A 432 20.09 -6.48 -0.20
N ILE A 433 20.75 -7.35 0.54
CA ILE A 433 21.33 -8.60 0.04
C ILE A 433 20.84 -9.74 0.92
N LYS A 434 19.95 -10.59 0.40
CA LYS A 434 19.46 -11.79 1.09
C LYS A 434 20.09 -13.03 0.45
N ARG A 435 21.09 -13.61 1.13
CA ARG A 435 21.74 -14.87 0.71
C ARG A 435 20.85 -16.05 1.07
N GLN A 436 20.75 -17.00 0.18
CA GLN A 436 19.93 -18.22 0.35
C GLN A 436 20.67 -19.42 -0.24
N THR A 437 20.38 -20.60 0.30
CA THR A 437 20.94 -21.85 -0.20
C THR A 437 19.86 -22.64 -0.93
N SER A 438 20.15 -23.06 -2.15
CA SER A 438 19.25 -23.90 -2.95
C SER A 438 19.06 -25.27 -2.31
N LYS A 439 17.83 -25.66 -2.02
CA LYS A 439 17.50 -26.98 -1.45
C LYS A 439 17.84 -28.14 -2.40
N LYS A 440 17.93 -27.89 -3.71
CA LYS A 440 18.22 -28.93 -4.73
C LYS A 440 19.70 -29.15 -4.96
N SER A 441 20.49 -28.07 -5.03
CA SER A 441 21.91 -28.11 -5.42
C SER A 441 22.86 -27.85 -4.25
N GLY A 442 22.38 -27.36 -3.10
CA GLY A 442 23.22 -26.89 -2.01
C GLY A 442 24.01 -25.62 -2.33
N ALA A 443 23.87 -25.05 -3.52
CA ALA A 443 24.58 -23.87 -3.96
C ALA A 443 23.94 -22.58 -3.42
N GLU A 444 24.77 -21.60 -3.09
CA GLU A 444 24.34 -20.29 -2.62
C GLU A 444 23.88 -19.43 -3.78
N PHE A 445 22.78 -18.70 -3.60
CA PHE A 445 22.25 -17.70 -4.52
C PHE A 445 21.79 -16.47 -3.72
N ALA A 446 21.53 -15.35 -4.38
CA ALA A 446 21.11 -14.16 -3.70
C ALA A 446 19.84 -13.55 -4.30
N ARG A 447 19.02 -12.94 -3.43
CA ARG A 447 18.01 -11.96 -3.80
C ARG A 447 18.53 -10.60 -3.42
N LEU A 448 18.55 -9.69 -4.37
CA LEU A 448 18.97 -8.32 -4.17
C LEU A 448 17.74 -7.42 -4.23
N THR A 449 17.62 -6.49 -3.30
CA THR A 449 16.71 -5.36 -3.47
C THR A 449 17.52 -4.23 -4.11
N ILE A 450 17.05 -3.72 -5.22
CA ILE A 450 17.67 -2.63 -5.98
C ILE A 450 16.76 -1.41 -5.99
N GLU A 451 17.35 -0.23 -6.10
CA GLU A 451 16.63 1.05 -6.09
C GLU A 451 17.30 2.02 -7.07
N ASP A 452 16.51 2.73 -7.86
CA ASP A 452 16.93 3.84 -8.69
C ASP A 452 16.05 5.08 -8.44
N PHE A 453 16.08 6.07 -9.33
CA PHE A 453 15.23 7.26 -9.21
C PHE A 453 13.73 6.98 -9.42
N SER A 454 13.38 5.85 -10.04
CA SER A 454 12.01 5.48 -10.42
C SER A 454 11.31 4.61 -9.37
N GLY A 455 12.09 3.88 -8.54
CA GLY A 455 11.50 2.99 -7.54
C GLY A 455 12.44 1.89 -7.06
N SER A 456 11.89 0.87 -6.42
CA SER A 456 12.65 -0.28 -5.93
C SER A 456 12.01 -1.61 -6.37
N SER A 457 12.84 -2.64 -6.59
CA SER A 457 12.40 -3.98 -6.97
C SER A 457 13.32 -5.06 -6.42
N GLU A 458 12.81 -6.29 -6.31
CA GLU A 458 13.63 -7.48 -6.00
C GLU A 458 14.10 -8.14 -7.29
N VAL A 459 15.38 -8.49 -7.35
CA VAL A 459 16.00 -9.20 -8.46
C VAL A 459 16.73 -10.45 -7.95
N LEU A 460 16.89 -11.43 -8.82
CA LEU A 460 17.47 -12.74 -8.48
C LEU A 460 18.84 -12.90 -9.12
N VAL A 461 19.80 -13.41 -8.34
CA VAL A 461 21.13 -13.80 -8.81
C VAL A 461 21.28 -15.31 -8.63
N PHE A 462 21.34 -16.04 -9.73
CA PHE A 462 21.52 -17.48 -9.68
C PHE A 462 22.91 -17.90 -9.18
N PRO A 463 23.10 -19.15 -8.69
CA PRO A 463 24.33 -19.59 -8.05
C PRO A 463 25.60 -19.37 -8.88
N GLU A 464 25.55 -19.60 -10.17
CA GLU A 464 26.69 -19.43 -11.07
C GLU A 464 27.12 -17.97 -11.18
N ALA A 465 26.17 -17.07 -11.41
CA ALA A 465 26.41 -15.63 -11.43
C ALA A 465 26.82 -15.12 -10.04
N TRP A 466 26.16 -15.61 -8.98
CA TRP A 466 26.49 -15.23 -7.61
C TRP A 466 27.93 -15.57 -7.23
N ALA A 467 28.42 -16.75 -7.56
CA ALA A 467 29.81 -17.15 -7.33
C ALA A 467 30.82 -16.21 -8.01
N ALA A 468 30.46 -15.64 -9.16
CA ALA A 468 31.32 -14.72 -9.91
C ALA A 468 31.30 -13.28 -9.39
N ILE A 469 30.16 -12.82 -8.80
CA ILE A 469 29.97 -11.38 -8.49
C ILE A 469 29.86 -11.07 -7.00
N ASN A 470 29.79 -12.07 -6.10
CA ASN A 470 29.51 -11.87 -4.68
C ASN A 470 30.45 -10.87 -4.00
N ASP A 471 31.73 -10.82 -4.39
CA ASP A 471 32.74 -9.91 -3.83
C ASP A 471 32.52 -8.46 -4.28
N GLN A 472 31.85 -8.25 -5.42
CA GLN A 472 31.57 -6.95 -6.00
C GLN A 472 30.25 -6.35 -5.48
N VAL A 473 29.33 -7.22 -5.04
CA VAL A 473 28.01 -6.83 -4.55
C VAL A 473 28.11 -6.32 -3.12
N LYS A 474 27.90 -5.02 -2.95
CA LYS A 474 27.87 -4.36 -1.64
C LYS A 474 26.63 -3.48 -1.55
N ALA A 475 26.05 -3.42 -0.35
CA ALA A 475 24.93 -2.52 -0.09
C ALA A 475 25.36 -1.05 -0.17
N ASP A 476 24.43 -0.20 -0.57
CA ASP A 476 24.55 1.26 -0.70
C ASP A 476 25.65 1.73 -1.70
N VAL A 477 26.00 0.88 -2.66
CA VAL A 477 26.96 1.21 -3.73
C VAL A 477 26.22 1.30 -5.06
N PRO A 478 26.40 2.43 -5.81
CA PRO A 478 25.87 2.56 -7.17
C PRO A 478 26.52 1.57 -8.14
N VAL A 479 25.71 0.84 -8.87
CA VAL A 479 26.14 -0.23 -9.78
C VAL A 479 25.37 -0.20 -11.10
N GLU A 480 26.02 -0.71 -12.15
CA GLU A 480 25.38 -1.17 -13.37
C GLU A 480 25.06 -2.67 -13.19
N LEU A 481 23.81 -3.05 -13.37
CA LEU A 481 23.36 -4.43 -13.43
C LEU A 481 23.00 -4.78 -14.88
N LYS A 482 23.48 -5.93 -15.36
CA LYS A 482 23.06 -6.50 -16.64
C LYS A 482 22.35 -7.80 -16.38
N GLY A 483 21.26 -8.03 -17.09
CA GLY A 483 20.48 -9.24 -16.95
C GLY A 483 19.26 -9.23 -17.86
N GLY A 484 18.30 -10.08 -17.55
CA GLY A 484 17.07 -10.20 -18.32
C GLY A 484 16.10 -11.19 -17.70
N TYR A 485 15.09 -11.55 -18.46
CA TYR A 485 14.07 -12.50 -18.03
C TYR A 485 14.28 -13.89 -18.63
N SER A 486 13.85 -14.92 -17.92
CA SER A 486 13.80 -16.26 -18.48
C SER A 486 12.71 -16.35 -19.54
N ARG A 487 12.96 -17.08 -20.64
CA ARG A 487 11.90 -17.41 -21.62
C ARG A 487 10.75 -18.21 -21.02
N ARG A 488 10.95 -18.84 -19.85
CA ARG A 488 9.90 -19.56 -19.13
C ARG A 488 8.89 -18.65 -18.47
N ASP A 489 9.27 -17.39 -18.27
CA ASP A 489 8.43 -16.37 -17.62
C ASP A 489 7.67 -15.52 -18.66
N GLU A 490 7.73 -15.88 -19.96
CA GLU A 490 6.95 -15.25 -21.02
C GLU A 490 5.47 -15.44 -20.75
N GLY A 491 4.74 -14.32 -20.61
CA GLY A 491 3.32 -14.31 -20.25
C GLY A 491 3.01 -14.47 -18.75
N ALA A 492 4.02 -14.48 -17.89
CA ALA A 492 3.79 -14.42 -16.44
C ALA A 492 3.38 -13.01 -16.00
N ASP A 493 2.44 -12.93 -15.05
CA ASP A 493 1.96 -11.64 -14.52
C ASP A 493 3.06 -10.84 -13.79
N ASN A 494 4.09 -11.52 -13.28
CA ASN A 494 5.20 -10.89 -12.56
C ASN A 494 6.50 -11.68 -12.80
N PRO A 495 7.18 -11.49 -13.95
CA PRO A 495 8.40 -12.18 -14.26
C PRO A 495 9.54 -11.73 -13.34
N THR A 496 10.44 -12.67 -12.99
CA THR A 496 11.57 -12.38 -12.11
C THR A 496 12.80 -11.97 -12.93
N PHE A 497 13.31 -10.76 -12.69
CA PHE A 497 14.54 -10.30 -13.32
C PHE A 497 15.76 -11.06 -12.78
N ILE A 498 16.59 -11.58 -13.68
CA ILE A 498 17.77 -12.39 -13.38
C ILE A 498 19.01 -11.57 -13.69
N VAL A 499 19.85 -11.35 -12.67
CA VAL A 499 21.11 -10.63 -12.81
C VAL A 499 22.21 -11.57 -13.29
N GLU A 500 22.92 -11.17 -14.32
CA GLU A 500 24.05 -11.88 -14.92
C GLU A 500 25.39 -11.26 -14.50
N SER A 501 25.48 -9.92 -14.43
CA SER A 501 26.70 -9.23 -14.06
C SER A 501 26.43 -7.93 -13.29
N VAL A 502 27.40 -7.55 -12.47
CA VAL A 502 27.39 -6.32 -11.65
C VAL A 502 28.70 -5.60 -11.86
N THR A 503 28.66 -4.30 -12.09
CA THR A 503 29.86 -3.45 -12.19
C THR A 503 29.61 -2.14 -11.44
N LYS A 504 30.54 -1.68 -10.61
CA LYS A 504 30.39 -0.40 -9.92
C LYS A 504 30.45 0.77 -10.90
N LEU A 505 29.52 1.71 -10.79
CA LEU A 505 29.51 2.91 -11.64
C LEU A 505 30.79 3.75 -11.50
N ALA A 506 31.40 3.76 -10.32
CA ALA A 506 32.69 4.41 -10.10
C ALA A 506 33.82 3.80 -10.95
N GLU A 507 33.83 2.48 -11.11
CA GLU A 507 34.81 1.77 -11.97
C GLU A 507 34.56 2.08 -13.46
N LYS A 508 33.28 2.16 -13.86
CA LYS A 508 32.87 2.57 -15.21
C LYS A 508 33.31 4.00 -15.52
N ARG A 509 33.09 4.92 -14.57
CA ARG A 509 33.57 6.31 -14.71
C ARG A 509 35.08 6.37 -14.85
N ALA A 510 35.82 5.63 -14.03
CA ALA A 510 37.28 5.60 -14.06
C ALA A 510 37.87 4.97 -15.35
N SER A 511 37.11 4.07 -16.01
CA SER A 511 37.57 3.40 -17.24
C SER A 511 37.65 4.32 -18.47
N GLY A 512 37.21 5.57 -18.36
CA GLY A 512 37.24 6.55 -19.44
C GLY A 512 36.28 6.30 -20.59
N GLN A 513 35.21 5.51 -20.31
CA GLN A 513 34.13 5.23 -21.27
C GLN A 513 33.24 6.43 -21.55
N PHE A 514 33.41 7.55 -20.84
CA PHE A 514 32.67 8.79 -21.03
C PHE A 514 33.59 9.88 -21.58
N ALA A 515 33.02 10.76 -22.41
CA ALA A 515 33.65 11.96 -22.86
C ALA A 515 32.72 13.16 -22.59
N VAL A 516 33.29 14.31 -22.23
CA VAL A 516 32.49 15.53 -22.14
C VAL A 516 32.54 16.23 -23.49
N SER A 517 31.37 16.39 -24.11
CA SER A 517 31.21 16.99 -25.43
C SER A 517 30.72 18.41 -25.31
N ILE A 518 31.43 19.32 -25.96
CA ILE A 518 31.03 20.71 -26.13
C ILE A 518 30.61 20.90 -27.59
N GLU A 519 29.38 21.33 -27.81
CA GLU A 519 28.83 21.61 -29.12
C GLU A 519 28.97 23.08 -29.47
N LEU A 520 29.64 23.34 -30.61
CA LEU A 520 29.85 24.68 -31.13
C LEU A 520 29.12 24.83 -32.47
N THR A 521 28.22 25.80 -32.55
CA THR A 521 27.46 26.10 -33.78
C THR A 521 28.01 27.34 -34.49
N PRO A 522 27.88 27.46 -35.83
CA PRO A 522 28.22 28.65 -36.58
C PRO A 522 27.47 29.88 -36.04
N GLY A 523 28.17 30.90 -35.70
CA GLY A 523 27.63 32.13 -35.10
C GLY A 523 27.85 32.25 -33.57
N ALA A 524 28.15 31.17 -32.87
CA ALA A 524 28.76 31.26 -31.55
C ALA A 524 30.22 31.69 -31.73
N ARG A 525 30.47 32.98 -31.89
CA ARG A 525 31.82 33.53 -31.72
C ARG A 525 32.22 33.27 -30.26
N LEU A 526 32.93 32.15 -30.06
CA LEU A 526 33.58 31.95 -28.79
C LEU A 526 34.64 33.04 -28.65
N ASP A 527 34.43 33.97 -27.73
CA ASP A 527 35.44 34.89 -27.31
C ASP A 527 36.68 34.07 -26.85
N PRO A 528 37.88 34.39 -27.26
CA PRO A 528 39.10 33.75 -26.73
C PRO A 528 39.16 33.73 -25.19
N GLY A 529 38.46 34.65 -24.51
CA GLY A 529 38.24 34.63 -23.07
C GLY A 529 37.49 33.38 -22.60
N VAL A 530 36.36 33.04 -23.23
CA VAL A 530 35.53 31.90 -22.85
C VAL A 530 36.28 30.56 -22.99
N MET A 531 37.12 30.42 -24.04
CA MET A 531 37.96 29.22 -24.21
C MET A 531 39.03 29.10 -23.12
N ARG A 532 39.52 30.23 -22.60
CA ARG A 532 40.45 30.23 -21.46
C ARG A 532 39.72 29.81 -20.17
N ASP A 533 38.54 30.35 -19.96
CA ASP A 533 37.69 29.98 -18.81
C ASP A 533 37.32 28.48 -18.83
N VAL A 534 36.99 27.94 -20.01
CA VAL A 534 36.76 26.48 -20.19
C VAL A 534 38.02 25.69 -19.84
N GLN A 535 39.19 26.16 -20.26
CA GLN A 535 40.45 25.50 -19.94
C GLN A 535 40.74 25.54 -18.43
N GLU A 536 40.43 26.65 -17.76
CA GLU A 536 40.54 26.78 -16.29
C GLU A 536 39.65 25.81 -15.58
N VAL A 537 38.38 25.66 -15.98
CA VAL A 537 37.44 24.65 -15.42
C VAL A 537 37.98 23.24 -15.62
N VAL A 538 38.49 22.92 -16.83
CA VAL A 538 39.05 21.57 -17.10
C VAL A 538 40.28 21.31 -16.22
N HIS A 539 41.08 22.28 -15.93
CA HIS A 539 42.25 22.15 -15.04
C HIS A 539 41.87 22.09 -13.56
N ALA A 540 40.81 22.79 -13.17
CA ALA A 540 40.32 22.80 -11.79
C ALA A 540 39.65 21.45 -11.43
N HIS A 541 39.08 20.74 -12.41
CA HIS A 541 38.37 19.47 -12.20
C HIS A 541 39.00 18.30 -12.98
N PRO A 542 40.23 17.86 -12.63
CA PRO A 542 40.91 16.79 -13.33
C PRO A 542 40.20 15.47 -13.19
N GLY A 543 40.10 14.66 -14.27
CA GLY A 543 39.42 13.40 -14.28
C GLY A 543 39.82 12.47 -15.42
N SER A 544 38.99 11.47 -15.71
CA SER A 544 39.23 10.45 -16.74
C SER A 544 38.55 10.74 -18.09
N ALA A 545 37.52 11.59 -18.09
CA ALA A 545 36.73 11.88 -19.30
C ALA A 545 37.47 12.84 -20.23
N PRO A 546 37.82 12.44 -21.46
CA PRO A 546 38.43 13.35 -22.43
C PRO A 546 37.42 14.41 -22.88
N LEU A 547 37.93 15.62 -23.12
CA LEU A 547 37.16 16.69 -23.71
C LEU A 547 36.99 16.46 -25.21
N GLU A 548 35.78 16.56 -25.70
CA GLU A 548 35.44 16.48 -27.10
C GLU A 548 34.76 17.77 -27.54
N ILE A 549 35.13 18.27 -28.69
CA ILE A 549 34.52 19.45 -29.31
C ILE A 549 33.82 18.97 -30.58
N ARG A 550 32.53 19.22 -30.69
CA ARG A 550 31.72 19.00 -31.88
C ARG A 550 31.45 20.34 -32.57
N TRP A 551 31.80 20.40 -33.81
CA TRP A 551 31.53 21.54 -34.66
C TRP A 551 30.54 21.17 -35.74
N GLN A 552 29.45 21.88 -35.85
CA GLN A 552 28.48 21.68 -36.91
C GLN A 552 28.35 22.96 -37.73
N ASP A 553 28.81 22.93 -38.97
CA ASP A 553 28.76 24.05 -39.92
C ASP A 553 27.59 23.82 -40.89
N GLY A 554 26.41 24.35 -40.55
CA GLY A 554 25.19 24.37 -41.38
C GLY A 554 24.84 23.02 -42.06
N GLU A 555 25.22 22.88 -43.34
CA GLU A 555 24.92 21.69 -44.15
C GLU A 555 26.07 20.69 -44.23
N GLY A 556 27.20 20.97 -43.58
CA GLY A 556 28.38 20.09 -43.57
C GLY A 556 28.28 18.93 -42.58
N ALA A 557 29.07 17.87 -42.79
CA ALA A 557 29.22 16.79 -41.82
C ALA A 557 29.85 17.36 -40.53
N PRO A 558 29.30 17.02 -39.34
CA PRO A 558 29.86 17.53 -38.08
C PRO A 558 31.32 17.09 -37.90
N ALA A 559 32.19 18.05 -37.66
CA ALA A 559 33.58 17.79 -37.32
C ALA A 559 33.69 17.50 -35.82
N ARG A 560 34.45 16.46 -35.47
CA ARG A 560 34.64 15.99 -34.11
C ARG A 560 36.13 16.02 -33.76
N TRP A 561 36.49 16.74 -32.69
CA TRP A 561 37.85 16.78 -32.15
C TRP A 561 37.86 16.28 -30.72
N ARG A 562 38.64 15.27 -30.45
CA ARG A 562 38.81 14.71 -29.11
C ARG A 562 40.21 15.04 -28.59
N SER A 563 40.29 15.69 -27.45
CA SER A 563 41.55 16.01 -26.81
C SER A 563 42.25 14.75 -26.31
N ARG A 564 43.54 14.65 -26.56
CA ARG A 564 44.39 13.57 -26.01
C ARG A 564 44.94 13.92 -24.63
N THR A 565 45.01 15.20 -24.30
CA THR A 565 45.67 15.70 -23.09
C THR A 565 44.67 16.27 -22.07
N LEU A 566 43.64 16.96 -22.55
CA LEU A 566 42.63 17.55 -21.67
C LEU A 566 41.60 16.52 -21.27
N LYS A 567 41.60 16.20 -20.00
CA LYS A 567 40.65 15.28 -19.38
C LYS A 567 40.08 15.93 -18.14
N LEU A 568 38.79 15.80 -17.92
CA LEU A 568 38.11 16.38 -16.76
C LEU A 568 37.23 15.34 -16.06
N SER A 569 36.79 15.68 -14.85
CA SER A 569 35.79 14.89 -14.17
C SER A 569 34.43 15.11 -14.83
N ALA A 570 33.72 14.02 -15.13
CA ALA A 570 32.33 14.08 -15.63
C ALA A 570 31.34 14.17 -14.46
N ASP A 571 31.69 14.82 -13.36
CA ASP A 571 30.83 15.03 -12.22
C ASP A 571 29.91 16.24 -12.39
N GLY A 572 28.87 16.31 -11.55
CA GLY A 572 27.89 17.39 -11.64
C GLY A 572 28.45 18.80 -11.39
N VAL A 573 29.60 18.94 -10.70
CA VAL A 573 30.19 20.24 -10.39
C VAL A 573 30.90 20.80 -11.63
N ALA A 574 31.81 20.04 -12.23
CA ALA A 574 32.52 20.42 -13.44
C ALA A 574 31.57 20.72 -14.61
N LEU A 575 30.54 19.88 -14.77
CA LEU A 575 29.55 20.08 -15.82
C LEU A 575 28.67 21.30 -15.58
N LYS A 576 28.31 21.61 -14.33
CA LYS A 576 27.55 22.81 -13.99
C LYS A 576 28.33 24.08 -14.28
N GLU A 577 29.62 24.09 -13.97
CA GLU A 577 30.50 25.23 -14.30
C GLU A 577 30.65 25.40 -15.81
N LEU A 578 30.89 24.33 -16.57
CA LEU A 578 30.93 24.39 -18.03
C LEU A 578 29.63 24.87 -18.64
N ARG A 579 28.49 24.39 -18.13
CA ARG A 579 27.16 24.79 -18.58
C ARG A 579 26.87 26.27 -18.27
N SER A 580 27.33 26.76 -17.13
CA SER A 580 27.16 28.17 -16.79
C SER A 580 27.97 29.10 -17.73
N LEU A 581 29.10 28.62 -18.29
CA LEU A 581 29.94 29.35 -19.24
C LEU A 581 29.41 29.27 -20.69
N LEU A 582 28.91 28.09 -21.08
CA LEU A 582 28.61 27.81 -22.49
C LEU A 582 27.10 27.70 -22.80
N GLY A 583 26.27 27.52 -21.78
CA GLY A 583 24.84 27.20 -21.88
C GLY A 583 24.59 25.70 -21.75
N ASP A 584 23.44 25.36 -21.14
CA ASP A 584 23.05 23.98 -20.80
C ASP A 584 22.98 23.05 -22.01
N GLU A 585 22.50 23.56 -23.14
CA GLU A 585 22.30 22.77 -24.37
C GLU A 585 23.64 22.41 -25.08
N ARG A 586 24.71 23.08 -24.75
CA ARG A 586 26.00 22.94 -25.44
C ARG A 586 26.95 21.97 -24.77
N VAL A 587 26.70 21.60 -23.53
CA VAL A 587 27.56 20.70 -22.75
C VAL A 587 26.83 19.42 -22.46
N SER A 588 27.29 18.32 -23.05
CA SER A 588 26.75 16.99 -22.85
C SER A 588 27.85 16.00 -22.50
N VAL A 589 27.44 14.92 -21.81
CA VAL A 589 28.32 13.76 -21.63
C VAL A 589 27.87 12.70 -22.63
N ILE A 590 28.83 12.07 -23.27
CA ILE A 590 28.59 11.06 -24.29
C ILE A 590 29.41 9.81 -23.97
N LEU A 591 28.94 8.66 -24.45
CA LEU A 591 29.72 7.42 -24.41
C LEU A 591 30.93 7.62 -25.35
N GLY A 592 32.11 7.42 -24.78
CA GLY A 592 33.36 7.45 -25.56
C GLY A 592 33.45 6.18 -26.40
N THR A 593 33.39 6.31 -27.71
CA THR A 593 33.68 5.23 -28.67
C THR A 593 35.17 5.05 -28.85
#